data_7bce0f2fc97aeaf08358f8a615dd0556
#
_entry.id   7bce0f2fc97aeaf08358f8a615dd0556
#
_cell.length_a   1.000
_cell.length_b   1.000
_cell.length_c   1.000
_cell.angle_alpha   90.00
_cell.angle_beta   90.00
_cell.angle_gamma   90.00
#
_symmetry.space_group_name_H-M   'P 1'
#
loop_
_entity.id
_entity.type
_entity.pdbx_description
1 polymer ?
#
loop_
_entity_poly.entity_id
_entity_poly.type
_entity_poly.pdbx_seq_one_letter_code
_entity_poly.pdbx_strand_id
1 'polypeptide(L)'
;GISKYLSQHYSVIAINMFRYWFFGAVLIFLSYAPKEKKIKIPKTKYKYIQILRGTILAIEMCFAHYCFLKIGLIESHAIFASGPLIVAIFSLIILNEKFGWRRWSAIFFGFVGILIILRPGLKLFDPVSLIAVGCAIAFSLYQVLTRYVSEEDDSDTSFFYTGVTGLIVLTLIGPFFVTKIVFLDVFFILAVCCLGATGHYLMIKSFQNAEASLLQPFIYLHLVFVSFIGIFIFDENIDLPIIIGSLIVIGAGLYTFWRERIVDKQIE
;
A
#
# COMPACT_ATOMS: atom_id res chain seq x y z
N GLY A 1 11.74 -6.50 -0.64
CA GLY A 1 12.97 -7.16 -1.08
C GLY A 1 12.79 -7.84 -2.43
N ILE A 2 12.02 -8.95 -2.51
CA ILE A 2 11.89 -9.74 -3.76
C ILE A 2 11.40 -8.89 -4.94
N SER A 3 10.42 -8.02 -4.74
CA SER A 3 9.93 -7.13 -5.81
C SER A 3 11.03 -6.19 -6.31
N LYS A 4 11.91 -5.66 -5.44
CA LYS A 4 13.03 -4.82 -5.85
C LYS A 4 14.04 -5.63 -6.66
N TYR A 5 14.40 -6.84 -6.20
CA TYR A 5 15.29 -7.74 -6.93
C TYR A 5 14.77 -8.02 -8.35
N LEU A 6 13.50 -8.43 -8.47
CA LEU A 6 12.91 -8.71 -9.77
C LEU A 6 12.85 -7.45 -10.67
N SER A 7 12.59 -6.28 -10.09
CA SER A 7 12.54 -5.02 -10.83
C SER A 7 13.88 -4.55 -11.38
N GLN A 8 15.00 -5.11 -10.91
CA GLN A 8 16.33 -4.87 -11.49
C GLN A 8 16.54 -5.62 -12.81
N HIS A 9 15.81 -6.72 -13.02
CA HIS A 9 15.99 -7.61 -14.18
C HIS A 9 14.81 -7.57 -15.15
N TYR A 10 13.62 -7.23 -14.64
CA TYR A 10 12.36 -7.28 -15.40
C TYR A 10 11.59 -5.97 -15.26
N SER A 11 10.74 -5.68 -16.25
CA SER A 11 9.84 -4.53 -16.18
C SER A 11 8.89 -4.62 -14.96
N VAL A 12 8.78 -3.53 -14.20
CA VAL A 12 7.85 -3.44 -13.07
C VAL A 12 6.40 -3.69 -13.48
N ILE A 13 6.04 -3.33 -14.71
CA ILE A 13 4.70 -3.55 -15.28
C ILE A 13 4.46 -5.04 -15.51
N ALA A 14 5.44 -5.75 -16.10
CA ALA A 14 5.35 -7.19 -16.33
C ALA A 14 5.26 -7.98 -15.03
N ILE A 15 6.06 -7.64 -14.01
CA ILE A 15 6.00 -8.29 -12.70
C ILE A 15 4.61 -8.13 -12.07
N ASN A 16 4.06 -6.91 -12.09
CA ASN A 16 2.74 -6.67 -11.54
C ASN A 16 1.64 -7.34 -12.37
N MET A 17 1.78 -7.43 -13.68
CA MET A 17 0.88 -8.23 -14.53
C MET A 17 0.85 -9.69 -14.08
N PHE A 18 2.01 -10.34 -13.87
CA PHE A 18 2.04 -11.72 -13.35
C PHE A 18 1.40 -11.86 -11.98
N ARG A 19 1.57 -10.88 -11.09
CA ARG A 19 0.88 -10.86 -9.78
C ARG A 19 -0.63 -10.85 -9.94
N TYR A 20 -1.17 -10.03 -10.85
CA TYR A 20 -2.61 -9.98 -11.08
C TYR A 20 -3.13 -11.17 -11.90
N TRP A 21 -2.31 -11.77 -12.77
CA TRP A 21 -2.67 -13.03 -13.43
C TRP A 21 -2.78 -14.18 -12.42
N PHE A 22 -1.82 -14.26 -11.47
CA PHE A 22 -1.92 -15.20 -10.35
C PHE A 22 -3.15 -14.93 -9.51
N PHE A 23 -3.44 -13.68 -9.21
CA PHE A 23 -4.64 -13.26 -8.49
C PHE A 23 -5.91 -13.72 -9.21
N GLY A 24 -6.01 -13.51 -10.52
CA GLY A 24 -7.10 -14.00 -11.36
C GLY A 24 -7.22 -15.52 -11.34
N ALA A 25 -6.09 -16.26 -11.40
CA ALA A 25 -6.07 -17.71 -11.30
C ALA A 25 -6.61 -18.20 -9.94
N VAL A 26 -6.24 -17.52 -8.84
CA VAL A 26 -6.79 -17.80 -7.50
C VAL A 26 -8.29 -17.57 -7.47
N LEU A 27 -8.80 -16.47 -8.02
CA LEU A 27 -10.23 -16.19 -8.10
C LEU A 27 -10.99 -17.25 -8.91
N ILE A 28 -10.43 -17.69 -10.04
CA ILE A 28 -10.98 -18.78 -10.85
C ILE A 28 -11.01 -20.07 -10.03
N PHE A 29 -9.90 -20.45 -9.40
CA PHE A 29 -9.82 -21.65 -8.57
C PHE A 29 -10.87 -21.64 -7.45
N LEU A 30 -11.02 -20.52 -6.74
CA LEU A 30 -12.03 -20.35 -5.69
C LEU A 30 -13.46 -20.40 -6.24
N SER A 31 -13.68 -20.03 -7.50
CA SER A 31 -15.02 -20.13 -8.14
C SER A 31 -15.46 -21.58 -8.42
N TYR A 32 -14.50 -22.50 -8.56
CA TYR A 32 -14.75 -23.94 -8.70
C TYR A 32 -14.75 -24.69 -7.37
N ALA A 33 -14.49 -24.01 -6.25
CA ALA A 33 -14.52 -24.63 -4.94
C ALA A 33 -15.94 -25.15 -4.59
N PRO A 34 -16.08 -26.09 -3.62
CA PRO A 34 -17.39 -26.60 -3.16
C PRO A 34 -18.36 -25.45 -2.81
N LYS A 35 -19.66 -25.70 -2.94
CA LYS A 35 -20.74 -24.68 -2.84
C LYS A 35 -20.62 -23.69 -1.68
N GLU A 36 -20.02 -24.09 -0.58
CA GLU A 36 -19.81 -23.26 0.62
C GLU A 36 -18.67 -22.22 0.47
N LYS A 37 -17.77 -22.42 -0.51
CA LYS A 37 -16.61 -21.54 -0.78
C LYS A 37 -16.63 -20.91 -2.17
N LYS A 38 -17.75 -21.01 -2.89
CA LYS A 38 -17.87 -20.53 -4.27
C LYS A 38 -17.94 -19.00 -4.29
N ILE A 39 -16.92 -18.36 -4.86
CA ILE A 39 -17.01 -16.94 -5.19
C ILE A 39 -17.98 -16.79 -6.37
N LYS A 40 -19.17 -16.27 -6.10
CA LYS A 40 -20.08 -15.76 -7.14
C LYS A 40 -19.61 -14.37 -7.52
N ILE A 41 -19.90 -13.91 -8.76
CA ILE A 41 -19.71 -12.48 -9.08
C ILE A 41 -20.48 -11.70 -8.03
N PRO A 42 -19.77 -11.00 -7.12
CA PRO A 42 -20.44 -10.40 -5.98
C PRO A 42 -21.25 -9.18 -6.43
N LYS A 43 -22.46 -9.07 -5.88
CA LYS A 43 -23.27 -7.87 -6.08
C LYS A 43 -22.81 -6.82 -5.07
N THR A 44 -22.52 -5.63 -5.55
CA THR A 44 -22.15 -4.49 -4.72
C THR A 44 -22.97 -3.27 -5.10
N LYS A 45 -23.30 -2.44 -4.13
CA LYS A 45 -23.87 -1.11 -4.34
C LYS A 45 -22.79 -0.12 -4.82
N TYR A 46 -21.53 -0.38 -4.50
CA TYR A 46 -20.40 0.52 -4.71
C TYR A 46 -19.53 0.14 -5.92
N LYS A 47 -20.15 -0.41 -7.00
CA LYS A 47 -19.40 -0.93 -8.16
C LYS A 47 -18.34 0.02 -8.70
N TYR A 48 -18.64 1.30 -8.84
CA TYR A 48 -17.70 2.29 -9.35
C TYR A 48 -16.54 2.57 -8.38
N ILE A 49 -16.82 2.59 -7.07
CA ILE A 49 -15.79 2.77 -6.04
C ILE A 49 -14.89 1.53 -5.98
N GLN A 50 -15.46 0.33 -6.09
CA GLN A 50 -14.70 -0.92 -6.14
C GLN A 50 -13.77 -0.96 -7.37
N ILE A 51 -14.23 -0.54 -8.55
CA ILE A 51 -13.41 -0.44 -9.75
C ILE A 51 -12.34 0.63 -9.58
N LEU A 52 -12.70 1.82 -9.09
CA LEU A 52 -11.77 2.92 -8.87
C LEU A 52 -10.62 2.52 -7.95
N ARG A 53 -10.92 1.95 -6.77
CA ARG A 53 -9.89 1.55 -5.81
C ARG A 53 -8.98 0.44 -6.36
N GLY A 54 -9.54 -0.55 -7.08
CA GLY A 54 -8.74 -1.59 -7.73
C GLY A 54 -7.81 -1.04 -8.82
N THR A 55 -8.26 -0.05 -9.58
CA THR A 55 -7.45 0.66 -10.58
C THR A 55 -6.34 1.47 -9.90
N ILE A 56 -6.66 2.23 -8.86
CA ILE A 56 -5.69 3.00 -8.08
C ILE A 56 -4.58 2.07 -7.57
N LEU A 57 -4.92 0.94 -6.96
CA LEU A 57 -3.94 0.01 -6.44
C LEU A 57 -3.05 -0.58 -7.56
N ALA A 58 -3.63 -1.00 -8.68
CA ALA A 58 -2.87 -1.59 -9.78
C ALA A 58 -1.84 -0.61 -10.38
N ILE A 59 -2.21 0.64 -10.53
CA ILE A 59 -1.34 1.70 -11.03
C ILE A 59 -0.30 2.08 -9.97
N GLU A 60 -0.72 2.30 -8.74
CA GLU A 60 0.14 2.66 -7.62
C GLU A 60 1.26 1.62 -7.44
N MET A 61 0.96 0.33 -7.46
CA MET A 61 1.96 -0.74 -7.34
C MET A 61 3.04 -0.69 -8.41
N CYS A 62 2.73 -0.29 -9.63
CA CYS A 62 3.75 -0.10 -10.67
C CYS A 62 4.67 1.07 -10.34
N PHE A 63 4.13 2.19 -9.92
CA PHE A 63 4.93 3.35 -9.52
C PHE A 63 5.72 3.11 -8.24
N ALA A 64 5.16 2.41 -7.25
CA ALA A 64 5.88 2.05 -6.03
C ALA A 64 7.10 1.17 -6.31
N HIS A 65 6.96 0.15 -7.16
CA HIS A 65 8.11 -0.68 -7.58
C HIS A 65 9.14 0.13 -8.38
N TYR A 66 8.69 1.08 -9.19
CA TYR A 66 9.60 2.01 -9.88
C TYR A 66 10.39 2.86 -8.88
N CYS A 67 9.75 3.36 -7.82
CA CYS A 67 10.43 4.09 -6.75
C CYS A 67 11.47 3.22 -6.04
N PHE A 68 11.13 1.95 -5.70
CA PHE A 68 12.10 1.02 -5.09
C PHE A 68 13.36 0.82 -5.92
N LEU A 69 13.21 0.85 -7.25
CA LEU A 69 14.34 0.71 -8.18
C LEU A 69 15.19 1.98 -8.23
N LYS A 70 14.58 3.16 -8.19
CA LYS A 70 15.24 4.44 -8.45
C LYS A 70 15.81 5.13 -7.21
N ILE A 71 15.05 5.17 -6.12
CA ILE A 71 15.46 5.84 -4.88
C ILE A 71 15.70 4.85 -3.72
N GLY A 72 15.54 3.54 -3.96
CA GLY A 72 15.79 2.50 -2.97
C GLY A 72 14.57 2.17 -2.12
N LEU A 73 14.69 1.08 -1.34
CA LEU A 73 13.63 0.59 -0.47
C LEU A 73 13.42 1.50 0.73
N ILE A 74 14.51 1.91 1.37
CA ILE A 74 14.47 2.65 2.63
C ILE A 74 13.84 4.03 2.41
N GLU A 75 14.34 4.79 1.43
CA GLU A 75 13.83 6.13 1.14
C GLU A 75 12.37 6.09 0.67
N SER A 76 12.01 5.16 -0.22
CA SER A 76 10.62 4.99 -0.66
C SER A 76 9.68 4.72 0.51
N HIS A 77 10.05 3.79 1.42
CA HIS A 77 9.19 3.44 2.55
C HIS A 77 9.19 4.51 3.65
N ALA A 78 10.28 5.29 3.78
CA ALA A 78 10.29 6.47 4.65
C ALA A 78 9.24 7.51 4.19
N ILE A 79 9.10 7.72 2.88
CA ILE A 79 8.05 8.57 2.31
C ILE A 79 6.67 7.91 2.52
N PHE A 80 6.54 6.60 2.28
CA PHE A 80 5.27 5.87 2.47
C PHE A 80 4.81 5.83 3.94
N ALA A 81 5.74 5.99 4.89
CA ALA A 81 5.40 6.12 6.31
C ALA A 81 4.57 7.37 6.64
N SER A 82 4.40 8.30 5.69
CA SER A 82 3.40 9.37 5.76
C SER A 82 1.96 8.89 5.58
N GLY A 83 1.77 7.68 5.03
CA GLY A 83 0.46 7.11 4.74
C GLY A 83 -0.55 7.23 5.88
N PRO A 84 -0.23 6.86 7.14
CA PRO A 84 -1.14 7.00 8.27
C PRO A 84 -1.70 8.40 8.47
N LEU A 85 -0.90 9.43 8.23
CA LEU A 85 -1.32 10.83 8.34
C LEU A 85 -2.25 11.22 7.19
N ILE A 86 -1.96 10.73 5.98
CA ILE A 86 -2.80 10.94 4.80
C ILE A 86 -4.13 10.18 4.94
N VAL A 87 -4.10 8.95 5.46
CA VAL A 87 -5.32 8.18 5.81
C VAL A 87 -6.17 8.97 6.79
N ALA A 88 -5.57 9.56 7.83
CA ALA A 88 -6.31 10.41 8.76
C ALA A 88 -7.03 11.56 8.05
N ILE A 89 -6.37 12.26 7.13
CA ILE A 89 -6.99 13.36 6.35
C ILE A 89 -8.14 12.84 5.49
N PHE A 90 -7.95 11.73 4.78
CA PHE A 90 -9.01 11.16 3.96
C PHE A 90 -10.17 10.60 4.77
N SER A 91 -9.92 10.01 5.94
CA SER A 91 -10.98 9.55 6.85
C SER A 91 -11.86 10.71 7.32
N LEU A 92 -11.27 11.87 7.61
CA LEU A 92 -12.04 13.08 7.93
C LEU A 92 -12.98 13.51 6.79
N ILE A 93 -12.48 13.46 5.55
CA ILE A 93 -13.22 13.96 4.38
C ILE A 93 -14.25 12.94 3.89
N ILE A 94 -13.86 11.64 3.82
CA ILE A 94 -14.65 10.58 3.17
C ILE A 94 -15.54 9.85 4.17
N LEU A 95 -15.00 9.55 5.38
CA LEU A 95 -15.73 8.83 6.43
C LEU A 95 -16.41 9.78 7.43
N ASN A 96 -16.27 11.12 7.25
CA ASN A 96 -16.82 12.16 8.14
C ASN A 96 -16.36 12.00 9.61
N GLU A 97 -15.18 11.44 9.84
CA GLU A 97 -14.60 11.33 11.18
C GLU A 97 -14.25 12.71 11.72
N LYS A 98 -14.52 12.96 13.01
CA LYS A 98 -14.22 14.25 13.65
C LYS A 98 -12.88 14.20 14.36
N PHE A 99 -12.00 15.12 14.04
CA PHE A 99 -10.66 15.19 14.63
C PHE A 99 -10.50 16.38 15.55
N GLY A 100 -9.91 16.13 16.73
CA GLY A 100 -9.48 17.19 17.63
C GLY A 100 -8.18 17.86 17.15
N TRP A 101 -7.85 19.04 17.72
CA TRP A 101 -6.65 19.82 17.39
C TRP A 101 -5.34 19.02 17.54
N ARG A 102 -5.30 18.03 18.42
CA ARG A 102 -4.14 17.15 18.65
C ARG A 102 -3.81 16.26 17.46
N ARG A 103 -4.83 15.78 16.74
CA ARG A 103 -4.62 15.00 15.51
C ARG A 103 -4.11 15.90 14.39
N TRP A 104 -4.59 17.15 14.34
CA TRP A 104 -4.05 18.15 13.42
C TRP A 104 -2.58 18.46 13.70
N SER A 105 -2.17 18.58 14.97
CA SER A 105 -0.75 18.78 15.30
C SER A 105 0.12 17.60 14.89
N ALA A 106 -0.34 16.36 15.07
CA ALA A 106 0.37 15.17 14.61
C ALA A 106 0.52 15.14 13.07
N ILE A 107 -0.52 15.50 12.33
CA ILE A 107 -0.48 15.64 10.86
C ILE A 107 0.58 16.69 10.46
N PHE A 108 0.60 17.82 11.12
CA PHE A 108 1.58 18.88 10.88
C PHE A 108 3.02 18.41 11.12
N PHE A 109 3.31 17.80 12.27
CA PHE A 109 4.65 17.27 12.57
C PHE A 109 5.05 16.15 11.62
N GLY A 110 4.12 15.26 11.26
CA GLY A 110 4.38 14.23 10.25
C GLY A 110 4.73 14.84 8.88
N PHE A 111 4.03 15.90 8.47
CA PHE A 111 4.37 16.63 7.25
C PHE A 111 5.77 17.26 7.30
N VAL A 112 6.15 17.85 8.45
CA VAL A 112 7.53 18.34 8.67
C VAL A 112 8.54 17.20 8.52
N GLY A 113 8.26 16.01 9.08
CA GLY A 113 9.10 14.84 8.92
C GLY A 113 9.31 14.44 7.46
N ILE A 114 8.24 14.47 6.63
CA ILE A 114 8.34 14.21 5.19
C ILE A 114 9.22 15.26 4.50
N LEU A 115 9.04 16.53 4.82
CA LEU A 115 9.88 17.60 4.25
C LEU A 115 11.36 17.39 4.58
N ILE A 116 11.71 16.91 5.77
CA ILE A 116 13.08 16.59 6.14
C ILE A 116 13.61 15.43 5.28
N ILE A 117 12.82 14.39 5.02
CA ILE A 117 13.21 13.28 4.15
C ILE A 117 13.44 13.75 2.71
N LEU A 118 12.51 14.55 2.19
CA LEU A 118 12.54 15.04 0.80
C LEU A 118 13.64 16.09 0.55
N ARG A 119 14.17 16.72 1.60
CA ARG A 119 15.23 17.76 1.51
C ARG A 119 14.95 18.84 0.44
N PRO A 120 13.82 19.57 0.49
CA PRO A 120 13.56 20.62 -0.49
C PRO A 120 14.63 21.70 -0.39
N GLY A 121 15.48 21.81 -1.42
CA GLY A 121 16.55 22.83 -1.50
C GLY A 121 17.92 22.31 -1.91
N LEU A 122 18.28 21.05 -1.68
CA LEU A 122 19.58 20.47 -2.10
C LEU A 122 19.45 19.56 -3.33
N LYS A 123 18.32 18.91 -3.50
CA LYS A 123 17.88 18.23 -4.73
C LYS A 123 16.45 18.69 -5.00
N LEU A 124 16.29 19.91 -5.48
CA LEU A 124 14.98 20.48 -5.76
C LEU A 124 14.14 19.47 -6.54
N PHE A 125 13.18 18.84 -5.85
CA PHE A 125 12.19 17.96 -6.41
C PHE A 125 12.77 16.87 -7.32
N ASP A 126 13.49 15.89 -6.72
CA ASP A 126 13.69 14.65 -7.47
C ASP A 126 12.31 14.15 -7.92
N PRO A 127 12.04 14.09 -9.23
CA PRO A 127 10.74 13.68 -9.75
C PRO A 127 10.31 12.32 -9.21
N VAL A 128 11.22 11.43 -8.86
CA VAL A 128 10.92 10.10 -8.33
C VAL A 128 10.43 10.18 -6.88
N SER A 129 11.00 11.07 -6.06
CA SER A 129 10.50 11.30 -4.71
C SER A 129 9.07 11.89 -4.71
N LEU A 130 8.75 12.75 -5.69
CA LEU A 130 7.37 13.23 -5.89
C LEU A 130 6.42 12.11 -6.31
N ILE A 131 6.88 11.18 -7.17
CA ILE A 131 6.11 9.97 -7.51
C ILE A 131 5.86 9.13 -6.26
N ALA A 132 6.85 8.98 -5.38
CA ALA A 132 6.68 8.25 -4.12
C ALA A 132 5.63 8.90 -3.19
N VAL A 133 5.59 10.24 -3.11
CA VAL A 133 4.51 10.97 -2.41
C VAL A 133 3.16 10.68 -3.07
N GLY A 134 3.08 10.71 -4.40
CA GLY A 134 1.88 10.35 -5.15
C GLY A 134 1.42 8.92 -4.84
N CYS A 135 2.34 7.95 -4.73
CA CYS A 135 2.04 6.58 -4.30
C CYS A 135 1.50 6.53 -2.86
N ALA A 136 2.10 7.27 -1.92
CA ALA A 136 1.59 7.35 -0.55
C ALA A 136 0.15 7.88 -0.50
N ILE A 137 -0.16 8.92 -1.30
CA ILE A 137 -1.50 9.48 -1.41
C ILE A 137 -2.46 8.46 -2.03
N ALA A 138 -2.09 7.83 -3.16
CA ALA A 138 -2.91 6.86 -3.87
C ALA A 138 -3.20 5.62 -3.00
N PHE A 139 -2.20 5.08 -2.32
CA PHE A 139 -2.37 3.93 -1.44
C PHE A 139 -3.22 4.25 -0.20
N SER A 140 -3.05 5.45 0.37
CA SER A 140 -3.89 5.92 1.47
C SER A 140 -5.36 6.08 1.05
N LEU A 141 -5.59 6.62 -0.14
CA LEU A 141 -6.94 6.71 -0.71
C LEU A 141 -7.54 5.31 -0.94
N TYR A 142 -6.77 4.37 -1.49
CA TYR A 142 -7.19 2.97 -1.63
C TYR A 142 -7.61 2.36 -0.28
N GLN A 143 -6.85 2.60 0.80
CA GLN A 143 -7.16 2.10 2.13
C GLN A 143 -8.49 2.66 2.66
N VAL A 144 -8.68 3.98 2.57
CA VAL A 144 -9.89 4.63 3.05
C VAL A 144 -11.12 4.23 2.23
N LEU A 145 -10.99 4.14 0.90
CA LEU A 145 -12.07 3.63 0.05
C LEU A 145 -12.37 2.15 0.36
N THR A 146 -11.36 1.35 0.72
CA THR A 146 -11.55 -0.04 1.15
C THR A 146 -12.36 -0.10 2.45
N ARG A 147 -12.06 0.77 3.42
CA ARG A 147 -12.84 0.89 4.65
C ARG A 147 -14.26 1.38 4.37
N TYR A 148 -14.43 2.38 3.51
CA TYR A 148 -15.73 2.90 3.13
C TYR A 148 -16.66 1.82 2.55
N VAL A 149 -16.18 1.03 1.60
CA VAL A 149 -17.02 -0.02 1.00
C VAL A 149 -17.24 -1.21 1.94
N SER A 150 -16.39 -1.42 2.95
CA SER A 150 -16.47 -2.55 3.89
C SER A 150 -17.67 -2.46 4.84
N GLU A 151 -18.39 -1.34 4.87
CA GLU A 151 -19.63 -1.21 5.63
C GLU A 151 -20.79 -2.02 5.04
N GLU A 152 -20.76 -2.24 3.72
CA GLU A 152 -21.82 -2.96 3.01
C GLU A 152 -21.31 -4.20 2.25
N ASP A 153 -20.06 -4.17 1.80
CA ASP A 153 -19.42 -5.23 1.04
C ASP A 153 -18.49 -6.07 1.94
N ASP A 154 -18.55 -7.38 1.79
CA ASP A 154 -17.61 -8.28 2.48
C ASP A 154 -16.20 -8.25 1.87
N SER A 155 -15.24 -8.85 2.59
CA SER A 155 -13.84 -8.92 2.16
C SER A 155 -13.68 -9.64 0.83
N ASP A 156 -14.48 -10.67 0.57
CA ASP A 156 -14.39 -11.48 -0.64
C ASP A 156 -14.85 -10.67 -1.86
N THR A 157 -15.90 -9.86 -1.71
CA THR A 157 -16.35 -8.89 -2.72
C THR A 157 -15.26 -7.89 -3.04
N SER A 158 -14.70 -7.29 -2.01
CA SER A 158 -13.63 -6.31 -2.16
C SER A 158 -12.37 -6.93 -2.77
N PHE A 159 -12.01 -8.15 -2.40
CA PHE A 159 -10.91 -8.90 -2.98
C PHE A 159 -11.15 -9.23 -4.45
N PHE A 160 -12.35 -9.70 -4.80
CA PHE A 160 -12.74 -9.99 -6.18
C PHE A 160 -12.57 -8.76 -7.09
N TYR A 161 -13.16 -7.61 -6.71
CA TYR A 161 -13.06 -6.41 -7.54
C TYR A 161 -11.62 -5.90 -7.66
N THR A 162 -10.83 -5.97 -6.59
CA THR A 162 -9.40 -5.60 -6.63
C THR A 162 -8.64 -6.48 -7.63
N GLY A 163 -8.84 -7.80 -7.56
CA GLY A 163 -8.17 -8.75 -8.45
C GLY A 163 -8.58 -8.60 -9.92
N VAL A 164 -9.89 -8.56 -10.19
CA VAL A 164 -10.41 -8.45 -11.56
C VAL A 164 -10.04 -7.12 -12.22
N THR A 165 -10.17 -6.02 -11.49
CA THR A 165 -9.86 -4.70 -12.05
C THR A 165 -8.38 -4.59 -12.37
N GLY A 166 -7.50 -4.99 -11.46
CA GLY A 166 -6.06 -4.97 -11.72
C GLY A 166 -5.64 -5.95 -12.82
N LEU A 167 -6.29 -7.13 -12.89
CA LEU A 167 -6.10 -8.09 -13.99
C LEU A 167 -6.40 -7.44 -15.35
N ILE A 168 -7.54 -6.77 -15.49
CA ILE A 168 -7.92 -6.09 -16.73
C ILE A 168 -6.91 -4.99 -17.07
N VAL A 169 -6.65 -4.08 -16.14
CA VAL A 169 -5.75 -2.93 -16.35
C VAL A 169 -4.35 -3.39 -16.77
N LEU A 170 -3.78 -4.36 -16.07
CA LEU A 170 -2.41 -4.78 -16.34
C LEU A 170 -2.30 -5.77 -17.49
N THR A 171 -3.35 -6.49 -17.85
CA THR A 171 -3.36 -7.32 -19.07
C THR A 171 -3.40 -6.49 -20.33
N LEU A 172 -4.01 -5.30 -20.31
CA LEU A 172 -4.02 -4.40 -21.46
C LEU A 172 -2.63 -3.81 -21.77
N ILE A 173 -1.79 -3.63 -20.75
CA ILE A 173 -0.50 -2.93 -20.88
C ILE A 173 0.69 -3.90 -20.74
N GLY A 174 0.60 -4.83 -19.80
CA GLY A 174 1.71 -5.68 -19.36
C GLY A 174 2.38 -6.54 -20.43
N PRO A 175 1.62 -7.16 -21.38
CA PRO A 175 2.22 -8.03 -22.38
C PRO A 175 3.29 -7.35 -23.25
N PHE A 176 3.19 -6.04 -23.46
CA PHE A 176 4.19 -5.27 -24.22
C PHE A 176 5.54 -5.11 -23.51
N PHE A 177 5.60 -5.43 -22.21
CA PHE A 177 6.78 -5.27 -21.37
C PHE A 177 7.39 -6.59 -20.91
N VAL A 178 6.87 -7.72 -21.38
CA VAL A 178 7.38 -9.04 -21.01
C VAL A 178 8.69 -9.31 -21.74
N THR A 179 9.71 -9.69 -20.99
CA THR A 179 11.01 -10.16 -21.47
C THR A 179 11.18 -11.64 -21.15
N LYS A 180 12.22 -12.27 -21.70
CA LYS A 180 12.54 -13.68 -21.41
C LYS A 180 12.84 -13.85 -19.92
N ILE A 181 12.10 -14.72 -19.24
CA ILE A 181 12.24 -14.99 -17.82
C ILE A 181 13.23 -16.14 -17.61
N VAL A 182 14.16 -15.95 -16.67
CA VAL A 182 15.09 -17.00 -16.22
C VAL A 182 14.33 -17.96 -15.33
N PHE A 183 14.59 -19.27 -15.49
CA PHE A 183 13.84 -20.33 -14.79
C PHE A 183 13.88 -20.17 -13.26
N LEU A 184 15.03 -19.77 -12.70
CA LEU A 184 15.17 -19.56 -11.26
C LEU A 184 14.27 -18.41 -10.76
N ASP A 185 14.11 -17.34 -11.54
CA ASP A 185 13.30 -16.18 -11.17
C ASP A 185 11.80 -16.47 -11.16
N VAL A 186 11.35 -17.55 -11.78
CA VAL A 186 9.96 -18.02 -11.70
C VAL A 186 9.56 -18.28 -10.24
N PHE A 187 10.47 -18.83 -9.42
CA PHE A 187 10.19 -19.04 -7.99
C PHE A 187 10.01 -17.73 -7.24
N PHE A 188 10.82 -16.72 -7.54
CA PHE A 188 10.69 -15.40 -6.94
C PHE A 188 9.41 -14.69 -7.40
N ILE A 189 9.04 -14.84 -8.67
CA ILE A 189 7.77 -14.32 -9.20
C ILE A 189 6.59 -14.98 -8.49
N LEU A 190 6.58 -16.31 -8.37
CA LEU A 190 5.53 -17.04 -7.65
C LEU A 190 5.46 -16.62 -6.17
N ALA A 191 6.61 -16.48 -5.50
CA ALA A 191 6.65 -16.01 -4.11
C ALA A 191 6.03 -14.62 -3.95
N VAL A 192 6.37 -13.66 -4.83
CA VAL A 192 5.77 -12.31 -4.81
C VAL A 192 4.27 -12.36 -5.10
N CYS A 193 3.84 -13.24 -6.01
CA CYS A 193 2.42 -13.43 -6.33
C CYS A 193 1.64 -13.94 -5.11
N CYS A 194 2.13 -15.02 -4.47
CA CYS A 194 1.49 -15.60 -3.30
C CYS A 194 1.46 -14.63 -2.11
N LEU A 195 2.61 -14.04 -1.77
CA LEU A 195 2.73 -13.10 -0.65
C LEU A 195 1.90 -11.85 -0.91
N GLY A 196 1.88 -11.35 -2.15
CA GLY A 196 1.11 -10.18 -2.53
C GLY A 196 -0.40 -10.42 -2.43
N ALA A 197 -0.91 -11.49 -3.03
CA ALA A 197 -2.33 -11.83 -2.98
C ALA A 197 -2.80 -12.05 -1.53
N THR A 198 -2.04 -12.83 -0.75
CA THR A 198 -2.35 -13.09 0.66
C THR A 198 -2.30 -11.81 1.49
N GLY A 199 -1.28 -10.97 1.31
CA GLY A 199 -1.15 -9.70 2.03
C GLY A 199 -2.30 -8.74 1.75
N HIS A 200 -2.71 -8.60 0.49
CA HIS A 200 -3.86 -7.76 0.14
C HIS A 200 -5.17 -8.32 0.67
N TYR A 201 -5.37 -9.63 0.63
CA TYR A 201 -6.56 -10.26 1.22
C TYR A 201 -6.64 -10.00 2.72
N LEU A 202 -5.54 -10.25 3.46
CA LEU A 202 -5.49 -10.00 4.90
C LEU A 202 -5.70 -8.53 5.25
N MET A 203 -5.14 -7.61 4.44
CA MET A 203 -5.34 -6.18 4.63
C MET A 203 -6.80 -5.79 4.43
N ILE A 204 -7.45 -6.25 3.36
CA ILE A 204 -8.89 -6.00 3.11
C ILE A 204 -9.73 -6.53 4.28
N LYS A 205 -9.41 -7.76 4.74
CA LYS A 205 -10.10 -8.38 5.87
C LYS A 205 -9.88 -7.61 7.19
N SER A 206 -8.71 -7.02 7.37
CA SER A 206 -8.44 -6.16 8.53
C SER A 206 -9.32 -4.91 8.54
N PHE A 207 -9.49 -4.26 7.39
CA PHE A 207 -10.37 -3.08 7.26
C PHE A 207 -11.86 -3.40 7.42
N GLN A 208 -12.28 -4.66 7.22
CA GLN A 208 -13.64 -5.09 7.53
C GLN A 208 -13.88 -5.19 9.05
N ASN A 209 -12.85 -5.57 9.81
CA ASN A 209 -12.98 -5.89 11.23
C ASN A 209 -12.48 -4.78 12.18
N ALA A 210 -11.81 -3.75 11.64
CA ALA A 210 -11.25 -2.67 12.46
C ALA A 210 -11.29 -1.33 11.72
N GLU A 211 -11.32 -0.25 12.48
CA GLU A 211 -11.21 1.10 11.95
C GLU A 211 -9.87 1.32 11.25
N ALA A 212 -9.86 2.16 10.22
CA ALA A 212 -8.65 2.42 9.45
C ALA A 212 -7.53 2.98 10.34
N SER A 213 -7.85 3.84 11.28
CA SER A 213 -6.92 4.46 12.22
C SER A 213 -6.22 3.46 13.14
N LEU A 214 -6.92 2.41 13.61
CA LEU A 214 -6.36 1.38 14.48
C LEU A 214 -5.30 0.50 13.80
N LEU A 215 -5.35 0.38 12.49
CA LEU A 215 -4.43 -0.45 11.70
C LEU A 215 -3.13 0.28 11.34
N GLN A 216 -3.14 1.61 11.36
CA GLN A 216 -2.02 2.42 10.87
C GLN A 216 -0.68 2.20 11.58
N PRO A 217 -0.61 1.99 12.92
CA PRO A 217 0.67 1.78 13.61
C PRO A 217 1.46 0.57 13.12
N PHE A 218 0.77 -0.45 12.61
CA PHE A 218 1.43 -1.66 12.07
C PHE A 218 2.22 -1.37 10.78
N ILE A 219 1.90 -0.28 10.06
CA ILE A 219 2.65 0.17 8.89
C ILE A 219 4.08 0.59 9.27
N TYR A 220 4.27 1.18 10.46
CA TYR A 220 5.61 1.57 10.92
C TYR A 220 6.51 0.36 11.20
N LEU A 221 5.94 -0.77 11.63
CA LEU A 221 6.67 -2.02 11.77
C LEU A 221 7.26 -2.49 10.42
N HIS A 222 6.51 -2.26 9.33
CA HIS A 222 6.97 -2.56 7.99
C HIS A 222 8.23 -1.77 7.61
N LEU A 223 8.32 -0.49 8.00
CA LEU A 223 9.52 0.32 7.76
C LEU A 223 10.77 -0.27 8.43
N VAL A 224 10.63 -0.83 9.64
CA VAL A 224 11.74 -1.49 10.33
C VAL A 224 12.26 -2.69 9.53
N PHE A 225 11.37 -3.60 9.13
CA PHE A 225 11.76 -4.77 8.33
C PHE A 225 12.36 -4.40 6.97
N VAL A 226 11.81 -3.39 6.31
CA VAL A 226 12.30 -2.91 5.01
C VAL A 226 13.70 -2.29 5.17
N SER A 227 13.96 -1.56 6.24
CA SER A 227 15.29 -1.00 6.52
C SER A 227 16.33 -2.09 6.71
N PHE A 228 16.02 -3.17 7.44
CA PHE A 228 16.90 -4.33 7.53
C PHE A 228 17.20 -4.94 6.15
N ILE A 229 16.17 -5.15 5.33
CA ILE A 229 16.34 -5.70 3.99
C ILE A 229 17.14 -4.74 3.10
N GLY A 230 16.89 -3.44 3.17
CA GLY A 230 17.62 -2.42 2.41
C GLY A 230 19.10 -2.42 2.74
N ILE A 231 19.46 -2.40 4.01
CA ILE A 231 20.86 -2.37 4.46
C ILE A 231 21.56 -3.71 4.14
N PHE A 232 21.01 -4.85 4.57
CA PHE A 232 21.75 -6.11 4.57
C PHE A 232 21.67 -6.88 3.25
N ILE A 233 20.70 -6.60 2.37
CA ILE A 233 20.53 -7.31 1.10
C ILE A 233 20.85 -6.41 -0.09
N PHE A 234 20.58 -5.11 0.02
CA PHE A 234 20.75 -4.18 -1.09
C PHE A 234 21.85 -3.14 -0.86
N ASP A 235 22.59 -3.24 0.25
CA ASP A 235 23.69 -2.33 0.62
C ASP A 235 23.25 -0.84 0.59
N GLU A 236 21.98 -0.58 0.96
CA GLU A 236 21.46 0.80 1.00
C GLU A 236 22.03 1.55 2.20
N ASN A 237 22.50 2.76 1.97
CA ASN A 237 22.92 3.66 3.04
C ASN A 237 21.74 4.46 3.56
N ILE A 238 21.66 4.61 4.87
CA ILE A 238 20.66 5.47 5.51
C ILE A 238 21.30 6.81 5.84
N ASP A 239 20.86 7.85 5.17
CA ASP A 239 21.27 9.21 5.46
C ASP A 239 20.58 9.76 6.72
N LEU A 240 21.29 10.64 7.44
CA LEU A 240 20.79 11.25 8.68
C LEU A 240 19.40 11.92 8.55
N PRO A 241 19.08 12.67 7.47
CA PRO A 241 17.74 13.22 7.28
C PRO A 241 16.65 12.18 7.13
N ILE A 242 16.94 11.01 6.53
CA ILE A 242 15.97 9.89 6.44
C ILE A 242 15.68 9.36 7.85
N ILE A 243 16.70 9.21 8.69
CA ILE A 243 16.54 8.77 10.09
C ILE A 243 15.70 9.77 10.86
N ILE A 244 16.06 11.06 10.85
CA ILE A 244 15.38 12.11 11.61
C ILE A 244 13.93 12.26 11.13
N GLY A 245 13.70 12.37 9.82
CA GLY A 245 12.37 12.52 9.26
C GLY A 245 11.48 11.31 9.54
N SER A 246 12.02 10.09 9.43
CA SER A 246 11.28 8.86 9.75
C SER A 246 10.90 8.79 11.23
N LEU A 247 11.79 9.16 12.14
CA LEU A 247 11.49 9.22 13.59
C LEU A 247 10.38 10.21 13.90
N ILE A 248 10.37 11.38 13.24
CA ILE A 248 9.30 12.38 13.41
C ILE A 248 7.97 11.84 12.88
N VAL A 249 7.94 11.23 11.68
CA VAL A 249 6.73 10.66 11.07
C VAL A 249 6.17 9.54 11.94
N ILE A 250 7.03 8.60 12.38
CA ILE A 250 6.64 7.48 13.25
C ILE A 250 6.13 8.02 14.58
N GLY A 251 6.84 8.97 15.20
CA GLY A 251 6.44 9.58 16.45
C GLY A 251 5.08 10.27 16.37
N ALA A 252 4.82 11.03 15.30
CA ALA A 252 3.53 11.67 15.04
C ALA A 252 2.41 10.65 14.89
N GLY A 253 2.63 9.57 14.15
CA GLY A 253 1.65 8.51 13.95
C GLY A 253 1.35 7.71 15.23
N LEU A 254 2.39 7.33 15.99
CA LEU A 254 2.22 6.63 17.27
C LEU A 254 1.50 7.51 18.31
N TYR A 255 1.79 8.82 18.33
CA TYR A 255 1.08 9.77 19.19
C TYR A 255 -0.43 9.81 18.85
N THR A 256 -0.77 9.86 17.56
CA THR A 256 -2.18 9.82 17.11
C THR A 256 -2.88 8.57 17.62
N PHE A 257 -2.29 7.41 17.38
CA PHE A 257 -2.83 6.11 17.81
C PHE A 257 -2.99 5.99 19.33
N TRP A 258 -1.96 6.33 20.07
CA TRP A 258 -2.02 6.27 21.54
C TRP A 258 -3.14 7.14 22.09
N ARG A 259 -3.34 8.31 21.50
CA ARG A 259 -4.34 9.25 21.95
C ARG A 259 -5.77 8.82 21.63
N GLU A 260 -5.99 8.22 20.48
CA GLU A 260 -7.30 7.66 20.12
C GLU A 260 -7.75 6.63 21.14
N ARG A 261 -6.89 5.71 21.52
CA ARG A 261 -7.19 4.70 22.57
C ARG A 261 -7.56 5.26 23.94
N ILE A 262 -7.03 6.44 24.28
CA ILE A 262 -7.37 7.08 25.58
C ILE A 262 -8.75 7.74 25.51
N VAL A 263 -9.11 8.34 24.37
CA VAL A 263 -10.42 9.00 24.21
C VAL A 263 -11.53 7.96 24.18
N ASP A 264 -11.37 6.86 23.48
CA ASP A 264 -12.37 5.78 23.43
C ASP A 264 -12.65 5.20 24.82
N LYS A 265 -11.62 5.01 25.65
CA LYS A 265 -11.78 4.54 27.04
C LYS A 265 -12.45 5.56 27.99
N GLN A 266 -12.59 6.81 27.59
CA GLN A 266 -13.29 7.84 28.41
C GLN A 266 -14.76 7.99 28.04
N ILE A 267 -15.18 7.37 26.93
CA ILE A 267 -16.56 7.41 26.40
C ILE A 267 -17.32 6.11 26.78
N GLU A 268 -16.61 5.01 27.08
CA GLU A 268 -17.16 3.80 27.69
C GLU A 268 -17.30 3.99 29.22
#